data_889f7be2d6723cf3ecafc5852f17cb5b
#
_entry.id   889f7be2d6723cf3ecafc5852f17cb5b
#
_cell.length_a   1.000
_cell.length_b   1.000
_cell.length_c   1.000
_cell.angle_alpha   90.00
_cell.angle_beta   90.00
_cell.angle_gamma   90.00
#
_symmetry.space_group_name_H-M   'P 1'
#
loop_
_entity.id
_entity.type
_entity.pdbx_description
1 polymer ?
#
loop_
_entity_poly.entity_id
_entity_poly.type
_entity_poly.pdbx_seq_one_letter_code
_entity_poly.pdbx_strand_id
1 'polypeptide(L)'
;AYEISACLVGSEMCIRDSIQPTNIADIDGKYRGANDSIFVSSTGYYYSTFSLWDTYRAAHPLYTLLVPERAGDMVESMIAHKEAKGFLPIWTLWGKENYCMIGNHAVPVIVDAYLKGLITSDPERAYAAIKESLTLSQLNSDWEVYDKYGYYPFDIIEKESVSRTLESAYDDYCAALMAQALGKEEDYRFFMKRAGYYQNLFDKQTGMMRGKDSTGSWRVPFNMFSLSHASSHGGDYTEGNAWQYTWHVQHDVEGLISLMGGKQAFSTKLDSLFYLRSENAVNVLDVTGLIGQYAHGNEPSHHVAYLYTYVDKAYKTQELIREIFDRFYLPEPSGLCGNDDCGQMSAWYIFSAMGFYPVNPVGGEYIIGAPQLKRIVLHLPENKTFTVEAVNLSKQNKYVKAVALNGQEITDFRIQHKDILAGGHLIFTMSDKPGN
;
A
#
# COMPACT_ATOMS: atom_id res chain seq x y z
N ALA A 1 16.84 16.56 12.11
CA ALA A 1 16.64 17.30 10.83
C ALA A 1 17.85 17.11 9.90
N TYR A 2 19.08 17.27 10.39
CA TYR A 2 20.29 17.16 9.55
C TYR A 2 20.58 15.73 9.04
N GLU A 3 20.24 14.71 9.80
CA GLU A 3 20.52 13.32 9.40
C GLU A 3 19.48 12.78 8.39
N ILE A 4 18.23 13.23 8.47
CA ILE A 4 17.25 12.96 7.42
C ILE A 4 17.60 13.74 6.15
N SER A 5 18.05 15.00 6.26
CA SER A 5 18.55 15.77 5.12
C SER A 5 19.73 15.10 4.44
N ALA A 6 20.65 14.47 5.18
CA ALA A 6 21.82 13.82 4.58
C ALA A 6 21.45 12.52 3.82
N CYS A 7 20.44 11.79 4.28
CA CYS A 7 19.88 10.66 3.53
C CYS A 7 18.99 11.13 2.35
N LEU A 8 18.34 12.29 2.50
CA LEU A 8 17.50 12.91 1.50
C LEU A 8 18.25 13.77 0.48
N VAL A 9 19.49 14.23 0.78
CA VAL A 9 20.23 15.16 -0.12
C VAL A 9 20.68 14.49 -1.42
N GLY A 10 20.96 13.18 -1.44
CA GLY A 10 21.05 12.43 -2.69
C GLY A 10 19.69 12.22 -3.35
N SER A 11 18.65 12.12 -2.56
CA SER A 11 17.27 11.91 -2.99
C SER A 11 16.45 13.22 -3.06
N GLU A 12 16.90 14.38 -2.58
CA GLU A 12 16.16 15.64 -2.72
C GLU A 12 15.93 16.03 -4.19
N MET A 13 16.90 15.79 -5.06
CA MET A 13 16.67 15.94 -6.51
C MET A 13 15.75 14.85 -7.04
N CYS A 14 15.91 13.60 -6.62
CA CYS A 14 15.01 12.51 -6.98
C CYS A 14 13.63 12.67 -6.35
N ILE A 15 13.53 13.06 -5.08
CA ILE A 15 12.26 13.29 -4.38
C ILE A 15 11.53 14.47 -4.99
N ARG A 16 12.20 15.59 -5.29
CA ARG A 16 11.56 16.76 -5.89
C ARG A 16 11.08 16.50 -7.32
N ASP A 17 11.79 15.67 -8.07
CA ASP A 17 11.45 15.34 -9.45
C ASP A 17 10.64 14.04 -9.57
N SER A 18 10.63 13.19 -8.53
CA SER A 18 9.94 11.88 -8.49
C SER A 18 8.72 11.86 -7.60
N ILE A 19 8.62 12.75 -6.58
CA ILE A 19 7.39 12.85 -5.79
C ILE A 19 6.26 13.37 -6.68
N GLN A 20 5.36 12.48 -6.94
CA GLN A 20 4.11 12.72 -7.63
C GLN A 20 2.96 12.68 -6.61
N PRO A 21 1.82 13.23 -6.90
CA PRO A 21 1.38 13.82 -8.17
C PRO A 21 1.88 15.25 -8.39
N THR A 22 1.90 15.67 -9.66
CA THR A 22 2.26 17.06 -10.06
C THR A 22 1.00 17.89 -10.28
N ASN A 23 0.98 19.12 -9.76
CA ASN A 23 -0.07 20.07 -10.11
C ASN A 23 0.09 20.54 -11.55
N ILE A 24 -0.95 20.39 -12.35
CA ILE A 24 -1.00 20.76 -13.76
C ILE A 24 -2.03 21.86 -14.06
N ALA A 25 -2.61 22.49 -13.03
CA ALA A 25 -3.47 23.66 -13.22
C ALA A 25 -2.61 24.91 -13.50
N ASP A 26 -3.15 25.78 -14.36
CA ASP A 26 -2.58 27.10 -14.62
C ASP A 26 -2.75 28.03 -13.39
N ILE A 27 -2.07 29.16 -13.39
CA ILE A 27 -2.11 30.14 -12.30
C ILE A 27 -3.52 30.71 -12.02
N ASP A 28 -4.40 30.67 -12.99
CA ASP A 28 -5.81 31.06 -12.87
C ASP A 28 -6.74 29.90 -12.50
N GLY A 29 -6.17 28.75 -12.13
CA GLY A 29 -6.87 27.54 -11.73
C GLY A 29 -7.47 26.75 -12.90
N LYS A 30 -7.25 27.14 -14.14
CA LYS A 30 -7.71 26.38 -15.31
C LYS A 30 -6.87 25.12 -15.50
N TYR A 31 -7.52 24.03 -15.91
CA TYR A 31 -6.84 22.79 -16.26
C TYR A 31 -7.59 22.07 -17.39
N ARG A 32 -6.85 21.21 -18.10
CA ARG A 32 -7.42 20.28 -19.08
C ARG A 32 -7.81 18.99 -18.37
N GLY A 33 -9.11 18.72 -18.33
CA GLY A 33 -9.65 17.50 -17.74
C GLY A 33 -9.42 16.26 -18.61
N ALA A 34 -9.74 15.09 -18.06
CA ALA A 34 -9.53 13.79 -18.70
C ALA A 34 -10.30 13.58 -20.02
N ASN A 35 -11.35 14.37 -20.25
CA ASN A 35 -12.17 14.40 -21.49
C ASN A 35 -11.74 15.50 -22.48
N ASP A 36 -10.56 16.12 -22.30
CA ASP A 36 -10.03 17.22 -23.10
C ASP A 36 -10.75 18.57 -22.95
N SER A 37 -11.76 18.67 -22.12
CA SER A 37 -12.43 19.95 -21.82
C SER A 37 -11.62 20.78 -20.83
N ILE A 38 -11.79 22.08 -20.87
CA ILE A 38 -11.17 23.00 -19.92
C ILE A 38 -12.12 23.23 -18.75
N PHE A 39 -11.60 23.03 -17.55
CA PHE A 39 -12.28 23.24 -16.28
C PHE A 39 -11.54 24.28 -15.45
N VAL A 40 -12.16 24.71 -14.37
CA VAL A 40 -11.54 25.57 -13.34
C VAL A 40 -11.58 24.82 -12.02
N SER A 41 -10.44 24.66 -11.40
CA SER A 41 -10.33 24.01 -10.09
C SER A 41 -10.94 24.87 -9.00
N SER A 42 -11.69 24.26 -8.10
CA SER A 42 -12.25 24.92 -6.91
C SER A 42 -11.19 25.26 -5.85
N THR A 43 -10.07 24.53 -5.85
CA THR A 43 -8.96 24.72 -4.90
C THR A 43 -7.78 25.48 -5.51
N GLY A 44 -7.80 25.75 -6.81
CA GLY A 44 -6.66 26.29 -7.57
C GLY A 44 -5.63 25.25 -7.97
N TYR A 45 -5.83 23.97 -7.61
CA TYR A 45 -4.94 22.86 -7.93
C TYR A 45 -5.68 21.77 -8.69
N TYR A 46 -5.00 21.14 -9.64
CA TYR A 46 -5.44 19.90 -10.27
C TYR A 46 -4.23 18.99 -10.45
N TYR A 47 -4.18 17.95 -9.65
CA TYR A 47 -3.07 17.01 -9.64
C TYR A 47 -3.24 15.93 -10.69
N SER A 48 -2.11 15.50 -11.27
CA SER A 48 -2.02 14.39 -12.19
C SER A 48 -0.69 13.65 -11.98
N THR A 49 -0.47 12.59 -12.75
CA THR A 49 0.59 11.62 -12.55
C THR A 49 0.37 10.87 -11.25
N PHE A 50 -0.83 10.28 -11.17
CA PHE A 50 -1.20 9.37 -10.10
C PHE A 50 -0.83 7.93 -10.50
N SER A 51 0.18 7.37 -9.87
CA SER A 51 0.53 5.94 -9.91
C SER A 51 -0.08 5.25 -8.70
N LEU A 52 -1.42 5.07 -8.71
CA LEU A 52 -2.16 4.75 -7.50
C LEU A 52 -1.94 3.31 -7.01
N TRP A 53 -1.66 2.36 -7.91
CA TRP A 53 -1.29 1.00 -7.55
C TRP A 53 -0.07 0.96 -6.62
N ASP A 54 0.87 1.88 -6.82
CA ASP A 54 2.07 2.03 -6.01
C ASP A 54 1.78 2.85 -4.76
N THR A 55 1.32 4.09 -4.95
CA THR A 55 1.38 5.17 -3.97
C THR A 55 0.32 5.09 -2.87
N TYR A 56 -0.77 4.33 -3.05
CA TYR A 56 -1.78 4.17 -2.01
C TYR A 56 -1.22 3.50 -0.75
N ARG A 57 -0.14 2.71 -0.88
CA ARG A 57 0.42 1.85 0.18
C ARG A 57 1.13 2.63 1.27
N ALA A 58 1.93 3.64 0.89
CA ALA A 58 2.65 4.46 1.86
C ALA A 58 2.77 5.93 1.46
N ALA A 59 2.91 6.29 0.18
CA ALA A 59 3.11 7.68 -0.22
C ALA A 59 1.91 8.56 0.16
N HIS A 60 0.69 8.17 -0.20
CA HIS A 60 -0.51 8.91 0.20
C HIS A 60 -0.74 8.92 1.72
N PRO A 61 -0.61 7.80 2.46
CA PRO A 61 -0.61 7.83 3.93
C PRO A 61 0.43 8.78 4.52
N LEU A 62 1.63 8.88 3.92
CA LEU A 62 2.66 9.83 4.37
C LEU A 62 2.24 11.28 4.12
N TYR A 63 1.61 11.59 2.99
CA TYR A 63 1.10 12.93 2.70
C TYR A 63 0.06 13.38 3.72
N THR A 64 -0.75 12.47 4.26
CA THR A 64 -1.70 12.81 5.33
C THR A 64 -1.03 13.25 6.64
N LEU A 65 0.25 12.92 6.84
CA LEU A 65 1.06 13.36 7.98
C LEU A 65 1.87 14.62 7.69
N LEU A 66 2.49 14.71 6.49
CA LEU A 66 3.48 15.74 6.18
C LEU A 66 2.86 16.97 5.49
N VAL A 67 1.84 16.77 4.66
CA VAL A 67 1.21 17.82 3.84
C VAL A 67 -0.32 17.61 3.76
N PRO A 68 -1.01 17.54 4.92
CA PRO A 68 -2.43 17.16 4.97
C PRO A 68 -3.34 18.07 4.13
N GLU A 69 -3.00 19.35 4.00
CA GLU A 69 -3.73 20.31 3.15
C GLU A 69 -3.67 19.91 1.67
N ARG A 70 -2.56 19.31 1.21
CA ARG A 70 -2.41 18.83 -0.16
C ARG A 70 -3.10 17.50 -0.42
N ALA A 71 -3.17 16.66 0.61
CA ALA A 71 -3.89 15.39 0.50
C ALA A 71 -5.37 15.60 0.12
N GLY A 72 -6.02 16.61 0.70
CA GLY A 72 -7.38 17.02 0.32
C GLY A 72 -7.49 17.48 -1.14
N ASP A 73 -6.56 18.34 -1.61
CA ASP A 73 -6.52 18.83 -3.01
C ASP A 73 -6.28 17.67 -4.00
N MET A 74 -5.48 16.66 -3.64
CA MET A 74 -5.27 15.47 -4.46
C MET A 74 -6.56 14.66 -4.60
N VAL A 75 -7.31 14.49 -3.52
CA VAL A 75 -8.62 13.80 -3.53
C VAL A 75 -9.61 14.57 -4.43
N GLU A 76 -9.69 15.90 -4.33
CA GLU A 76 -10.53 16.69 -5.21
C GLU A 76 -10.17 16.48 -6.69
N SER A 77 -8.89 16.37 -7.00
CA SER A 77 -8.43 16.10 -8.37
C SER A 77 -8.86 14.72 -8.87
N MET A 78 -8.85 13.69 -8.00
CA MET A 78 -9.35 12.35 -8.34
C MET A 78 -10.86 12.36 -8.61
N ILE A 79 -11.63 13.09 -7.80
CA ILE A 79 -13.08 13.23 -8.00
C ILE A 79 -13.37 13.99 -9.27
N ALA A 80 -12.67 15.10 -9.55
CA ALA A 80 -12.79 15.85 -10.79
C ALA A 80 -12.41 15.03 -12.03
N HIS A 81 -11.41 14.14 -11.92
CA HIS A 81 -11.10 13.18 -12.97
C HIS A 81 -12.29 12.24 -13.25
N LYS A 82 -12.91 11.69 -12.19
CA LYS A 82 -14.09 10.83 -12.33
C LYS A 82 -15.27 11.55 -13.00
N GLU A 83 -15.52 12.79 -12.64
CA GLU A 83 -16.59 13.59 -13.25
C GLU A 83 -16.36 13.84 -14.75
N ALA A 84 -15.12 13.99 -15.17
CA ALA A 84 -14.76 14.18 -16.57
C ALA A 84 -14.71 12.85 -17.37
N LYS A 85 -14.27 11.73 -16.73
CA LYS A 85 -13.97 10.46 -17.41
C LYS A 85 -15.02 9.38 -17.19
N GLY A 86 -15.80 9.46 -16.09
CA GLY A 86 -16.82 8.48 -15.71
C GLY A 86 -16.42 7.54 -14.60
N PHE A 87 -15.13 7.42 -14.26
CA PHE A 87 -14.60 6.60 -13.16
C PHE A 87 -13.38 7.26 -12.52
N LEU A 88 -13.04 6.86 -11.30
CA LEU A 88 -11.87 7.33 -10.57
C LEU A 88 -10.57 6.96 -11.30
N PRO A 89 -9.49 7.74 -11.15
CA PRO A 89 -8.23 7.46 -11.83
C PRO A 89 -7.63 6.13 -11.38
N ILE A 90 -7.00 5.41 -12.32
CA ILE A 90 -6.20 4.21 -12.08
C ILE A 90 -4.72 4.58 -12.17
N TRP A 91 -4.30 5.07 -13.33
CA TRP A 91 -2.96 5.59 -13.56
C TRP A 91 -3.02 6.78 -14.53
N THR A 92 -2.84 7.98 -14.04
CA THR A 92 -2.95 9.18 -14.89
C THR A 92 -1.60 9.76 -15.26
N LEU A 93 -1.47 10.23 -16.49
CA LEU A 93 -0.33 10.99 -16.97
C LEU A 93 -0.81 12.26 -17.68
N TRP A 94 -0.33 13.41 -17.22
CA TRP A 94 -0.69 14.73 -17.80
C TRP A 94 -2.20 14.95 -17.92
N GLY A 95 -2.95 14.57 -16.90
CA GLY A 95 -4.40 14.72 -16.83
C GLY A 95 -5.21 13.64 -17.55
N LYS A 96 -4.57 12.63 -18.14
CA LYS A 96 -5.25 11.54 -18.86
C LYS A 96 -5.03 10.19 -18.21
N GLU A 97 -6.07 9.35 -18.25
CA GLU A 97 -5.99 7.95 -17.87
C GLU A 97 -5.25 7.14 -18.96
N ASN A 98 -4.31 6.29 -18.55
CA ASN A 98 -3.58 5.40 -19.46
C ASN A 98 -3.80 3.90 -19.19
N TYR A 99 -4.48 3.54 -18.09
CA TYR A 99 -4.77 2.16 -17.71
C TYR A 99 -3.52 1.27 -17.52
N CYS A 100 -2.40 1.85 -17.10
CA CYS A 100 -1.14 1.13 -17.00
C CYS A 100 -1.21 -0.05 -16.01
N MET A 101 -1.88 0.15 -14.86
CA MET A 101 -1.94 -0.81 -13.76
C MET A 101 -3.37 -1.30 -13.49
N ILE A 102 -3.48 -2.29 -12.60
CA ILE A 102 -4.74 -2.86 -12.10
C ILE A 102 -5.25 -2.13 -10.85
N GLY A 103 -6.42 -2.52 -10.36
CA GLY A 103 -7.05 -1.98 -9.16
C GLY A 103 -7.76 -0.64 -9.38
N ASN A 104 -8.45 -0.18 -8.33
CA ASN A 104 -9.13 1.11 -8.29
C ASN A 104 -8.65 1.90 -7.06
N HIS A 105 -7.33 2.04 -6.95
CA HIS A 105 -6.67 2.48 -5.70
C HIS A 105 -6.78 3.98 -5.41
N ALA A 106 -7.50 4.75 -6.21
CA ALA A 106 -8.05 6.03 -5.76
C ALA A 106 -9.01 5.83 -4.57
N VAL A 107 -9.67 4.68 -4.49
CA VAL A 107 -10.62 4.35 -3.41
C VAL A 107 -9.96 4.37 -2.04
N PRO A 108 -8.90 3.57 -1.76
CA PRO A 108 -8.21 3.63 -0.48
C PRO A 108 -7.66 5.02 -0.15
N VAL A 109 -7.16 5.78 -1.14
CA VAL A 109 -6.65 7.14 -0.91
C VAL A 109 -7.76 8.09 -0.46
N ILE A 110 -8.91 8.06 -1.13
CA ILE A 110 -10.06 8.90 -0.79
C ILE A 110 -10.62 8.52 0.59
N VAL A 111 -10.76 7.21 0.85
CA VAL A 111 -11.30 6.71 2.12
C VAL A 111 -10.37 7.02 3.29
N ASP A 112 -9.06 6.85 3.12
CA ASP A 112 -8.08 7.20 4.16
C ASP A 112 -8.13 8.70 4.48
N ALA A 113 -8.16 9.55 3.45
CA ALA A 113 -8.30 10.99 3.63
C ALA A 113 -9.63 11.38 4.31
N TYR A 114 -10.74 10.70 3.96
CA TYR A 114 -12.04 10.93 4.60
C TYR A 114 -12.02 10.56 6.08
N LEU A 115 -11.54 9.36 6.42
CA LEU A 115 -11.50 8.89 7.80
C LEU A 115 -10.55 9.72 8.69
N LYS A 116 -9.56 10.36 8.09
CA LYS A 116 -8.63 11.29 8.74
C LYS A 116 -9.13 12.75 8.78
N GLY A 117 -10.34 13.02 8.25
CA GLY A 117 -10.94 14.35 8.26
C GLY A 117 -10.29 15.37 7.32
N LEU A 118 -9.64 14.90 6.25
CA LEU A 118 -8.92 15.74 5.28
C LEU A 118 -9.74 16.10 4.04
N ILE A 119 -10.91 15.47 3.85
CA ILE A 119 -11.84 15.83 2.77
C ILE A 119 -12.63 17.06 3.20
N THR A 120 -12.47 18.16 2.47
CA THR A 120 -13.17 19.43 2.69
C THR A 120 -14.45 19.58 1.86
N SER A 121 -14.60 18.75 0.84
CA SER A 121 -15.78 18.69 -0.03
C SER A 121 -16.89 17.81 0.54
N ASP A 122 -18.00 17.74 -0.19
CA ASP A 122 -19.13 16.89 0.14
C ASP A 122 -18.76 15.40 0.19
N PRO A 123 -18.81 14.75 1.37
CA PRO A 123 -18.48 13.31 1.50
C PRO A 123 -19.41 12.41 0.66
N GLU A 124 -20.65 12.82 0.40
CA GLU A 124 -21.58 12.06 -0.43
C GLU A 124 -21.13 12.08 -1.91
N ARG A 125 -20.57 13.18 -2.39
CA ARG A 125 -19.98 13.27 -3.73
C ARG A 125 -18.78 12.34 -3.87
N ALA A 126 -17.90 12.31 -2.88
CA ALA A 126 -16.75 11.41 -2.85
C ALA A 126 -17.20 9.94 -2.80
N TYR A 127 -18.17 9.62 -1.96
CA TYR A 127 -18.72 8.27 -1.85
C TYR A 127 -19.41 7.80 -3.14
N ALA A 128 -20.19 8.67 -3.79
CA ALA A 128 -20.82 8.36 -5.08
C ALA A 128 -19.77 8.05 -6.15
N ALA A 129 -18.65 8.81 -6.18
CA ALA A 129 -17.55 8.54 -7.09
C ALA A 129 -16.91 7.15 -6.86
N ILE A 130 -16.71 6.75 -5.60
CA ILE A 130 -16.24 5.42 -5.21
C ILE A 130 -17.22 4.35 -5.66
N LYS A 131 -18.49 4.46 -5.24
CA LYS A 131 -19.52 3.45 -5.51
C LYS A 131 -19.69 3.21 -7.01
N GLU A 132 -19.79 4.26 -7.80
CA GLU A 132 -19.93 4.15 -9.25
C GLU A 132 -18.69 3.50 -9.89
N SER A 133 -17.47 3.84 -9.45
CA SER A 133 -16.24 3.24 -9.97
C SER A 133 -16.10 1.75 -9.65
N LEU A 134 -16.71 1.28 -8.54
CA LEU A 134 -16.68 -0.10 -8.10
C LEU A 134 -17.92 -0.93 -8.51
N THR A 135 -18.89 -0.31 -9.21
CA THR A 135 -20.12 -1.01 -9.62
C THR A 135 -20.45 -0.87 -11.11
N LEU A 136 -19.89 0.13 -11.79
CA LEU A 136 -20.05 0.29 -13.24
C LEU A 136 -18.79 -0.25 -13.94
N SER A 137 -18.97 -1.29 -14.76
CA SER A 137 -17.87 -1.93 -15.47
C SER A 137 -17.14 -0.96 -16.39
N GLN A 138 -15.83 -1.07 -16.41
CA GLN A 138 -14.92 -0.27 -17.20
C GLN A 138 -13.76 -1.13 -17.72
N LEU A 139 -12.86 -0.56 -18.52
CA LEU A 139 -11.82 -1.31 -19.25
C LEU A 139 -11.02 -2.30 -18.38
N ASN A 140 -10.66 -1.89 -17.15
CA ASN A 140 -9.84 -2.72 -16.25
C ASN A 140 -10.64 -3.41 -15.14
N SER A 141 -11.98 -3.23 -15.09
CA SER A 141 -12.83 -3.74 -14.01
C SER A 141 -14.15 -4.23 -14.58
N ASP A 142 -14.27 -5.55 -14.75
CA ASP A 142 -15.52 -6.20 -15.16
C ASP A 142 -16.28 -6.67 -13.91
N TRP A 143 -17.09 -5.76 -13.36
CA TRP A 143 -17.82 -6.01 -12.13
C TRP A 143 -18.92 -7.05 -12.27
N GLU A 144 -19.50 -7.24 -13.47
CA GLU A 144 -20.50 -8.27 -13.71
C GLU A 144 -19.88 -9.66 -13.58
N VAL A 145 -18.67 -9.86 -14.13
CA VAL A 145 -17.90 -11.10 -13.97
C VAL A 145 -17.51 -11.30 -12.51
N TYR A 146 -17.00 -10.26 -11.86
CA TYR A 146 -16.54 -10.31 -10.47
C TYR A 146 -17.68 -10.68 -9.50
N ASP A 147 -18.85 -10.05 -9.64
CA ASP A 147 -20.01 -10.32 -8.80
C ASP A 147 -20.59 -11.70 -9.03
N LYS A 148 -20.58 -12.17 -10.28
CA LYS A 148 -21.12 -13.47 -10.65
C LYS A 148 -20.33 -14.63 -10.07
N TYR A 149 -19.00 -14.55 -10.09
CA TYR A 149 -18.13 -15.66 -9.70
C TYR A 149 -17.52 -15.49 -8.28
N GLY A 150 -17.48 -14.28 -7.76
CA GLY A 150 -16.77 -13.95 -6.52
C GLY A 150 -15.25 -13.98 -6.67
N TYR A 151 -14.75 -13.88 -7.88
CA TYR A 151 -13.36 -13.73 -8.31
C TYR A 151 -13.33 -13.46 -9.81
N TYR A 152 -12.19 -13.10 -10.37
CA TYR A 152 -11.97 -13.04 -11.81
C TYR A 152 -11.50 -14.41 -12.34
N PRO A 153 -12.33 -15.15 -13.10
CA PRO A 153 -11.92 -16.42 -13.71
C PRO A 153 -10.88 -16.21 -14.81
N PHE A 154 -9.81 -17.00 -14.79
CA PHE A 154 -8.69 -16.83 -15.73
C PHE A 154 -9.01 -17.20 -17.19
N ASP A 155 -10.10 -17.92 -17.44
CA ASP A 155 -10.61 -18.25 -18.78
C ASP A 155 -11.53 -17.17 -19.37
N ILE A 156 -11.92 -16.19 -18.55
CA ILE A 156 -12.69 -15.00 -18.97
C ILE A 156 -11.79 -13.75 -18.91
N ILE A 157 -11.07 -13.57 -17.81
CA ILE A 157 -10.10 -12.49 -17.64
C ILE A 157 -8.70 -13.09 -17.78
N GLU A 158 -8.18 -13.04 -18.99
CA GLU A 158 -6.98 -13.78 -19.40
C GLU A 158 -5.68 -13.31 -18.68
N LYS A 159 -5.68 -12.10 -18.13
CA LYS A 159 -4.51 -11.51 -17.49
C LYS A 159 -4.79 -11.16 -16.05
N GLU A 160 -3.82 -11.49 -15.18
CA GLU A 160 -3.74 -10.97 -13.81
C GLU A 160 -4.97 -11.32 -12.95
N SER A 161 -5.63 -12.43 -13.24
CA SER A 161 -6.92 -12.81 -12.64
C SER A 161 -6.87 -12.89 -11.11
N VAL A 162 -5.79 -13.40 -10.54
CA VAL A 162 -5.57 -13.47 -9.09
C VAL A 162 -5.31 -12.08 -8.53
N SER A 163 -4.34 -11.36 -9.08
CA SER A 163 -4.00 -10.00 -8.62
C SER A 163 -5.23 -9.08 -8.65
N ARG A 164 -5.97 -9.04 -9.76
CA ARG A 164 -7.20 -8.24 -9.89
C ARG A 164 -8.24 -8.58 -8.83
N THR A 165 -8.39 -9.86 -8.49
CA THR A 165 -9.32 -10.28 -7.44
C THR A 165 -8.89 -9.77 -6.07
N LEU A 166 -7.60 -9.90 -5.74
CA LEU A 166 -7.05 -9.48 -4.44
C LEU A 166 -7.08 -7.96 -4.27
N GLU A 167 -6.69 -7.22 -5.31
CA GLU A 167 -6.71 -5.75 -5.32
C GLU A 167 -8.15 -5.22 -5.19
N SER A 168 -9.10 -5.79 -5.95
CA SER A 168 -10.52 -5.43 -5.85
C SER A 168 -11.10 -5.72 -4.47
N ALA A 169 -10.71 -6.83 -3.83
CA ALA A 169 -11.16 -7.15 -2.48
C ALA A 169 -10.69 -6.10 -1.45
N TYR A 170 -9.49 -5.55 -1.63
CA TYR A 170 -9.00 -4.46 -0.80
C TYR A 170 -9.75 -3.14 -1.05
N ASP A 171 -9.97 -2.78 -2.32
CA ASP A 171 -10.74 -1.58 -2.66
C ASP A 171 -12.17 -1.64 -2.10
N ASP A 172 -12.82 -2.81 -2.20
CA ASP A 172 -14.14 -3.06 -1.63
C ASP A 172 -14.16 -2.91 -0.10
N TYR A 173 -13.16 -3.42 0.60
CA TYR A 173 -13.01 -3.21 2.04
C TYR A 173 -12.95 -1.72 2.38
N CYS A 174 -12.16 -0.95 1.64
CA CYS A 174 -12.07 0.49 1.86
C CYS A 174 -13.42 1.19 1.62
N ALA A 175 -14.11 0.85 0.53
CA ALA A 175 -15.45 1.38 0.24
C ALA A 175 -16.46 1.03 1.35
N ALA A 176 -16.38 -0.17 1.90
CA ALA A 176 -17.22 -0.58 3.03
C ALA A 176 -16.99 0.29 4.26
N LEU A 177 -15.75 0.63 4.60
CA LEU A 177 -15.44 1.51 5.73
C LEU A 177 -16.07 2.90 5.56
N MET A 178 -16.00 3.47 4.36
CA MET A 178 -16.65 4.76 4.12
C MET A 178 -18.17 4.66 4.14
N ALA A 179 -18.74 3.58 3.58
CA ALA A 179 -20.18 3.31 3.66
C ALA A 179 -20.66 3.23 5.10
N GLN A 180 -19.92 2.53 5.97
CA GLN A 180 -20.20 2.43 7.39
C GLN A 180 -20.16 3.79 8.08
N ALA A 181 -19.13 4.58 7.82
CA ALA A 181 -18.96 5.91 8.41
C ALA A 181 -20.08 6.88 7.99
N LEU A 182 -20.65 6.69 6.80
CA LEU A 182 -21.80 7.46 6.28
C LEU A 182 -23.16 6.86 6.64
N GLY A 183 -23.21 5.76 7.40
CA GLY A 183 -24.47 5.10 7.80
C GLY A 183 -25.18 4.36 6.67
N LYS A 184 -24.49 3.98 5.60
CA LYS A 184 -25.02 3.28 4.42
C LYS A 184 -24.92 1.76 4.60
N GLU A 185 -25.76 1.20 5.43
CA GLU A 185 -25.67 -0.18 5.92
C GLU A 185 -25.76 -1.25 4.79
N GLU A 186 -26.60 -1.03 3.77
CA GLU A 186 -26.74 -1.96 2.66
C GLU A 186 -25.45 -2.01 1.82
N ASP A 187 -24.87 -0.86 1.51
CA ASP A 187 -23.62 -0.74 0.79
C ASP A 187 -22.45 -1.32 1.60
N TYR A 188 -22.44 -1.07 2.92
CA TYR A 188 -21.46 -1.68 3.83
C TYR A 188 -21.45 -3.21 3.69
N ARG A 189 -22.63 -3.85 3.78
CA ARG A 189 -22.75 -5.30 3.66
C ARG A 189 -22.37 -5.79 2.27
N PHE A 190 -22.74 -5.07 1.24
CA PHE A 190 -22.38 -5.39 -0.15
C PHE A 190 -20.86 -5.40 -0.35
N PHE A 191 -20.18 -4.33 0.00
CA PHE A 191 -18.75 -4.21 -0.17
C PHE A 191 -17.96 -5.14 0.78
N MET A 192 -18.38 -5.31 2.04
CA MET A 192 -17.76 -6.28 2.95
C MET A 192 -17.86 -7.72 2.47
N LYS A 193 -18.97 -8.11 1.81
CA LYS A 193 -19.05 -9.43 1.18
C LYS A 193 -17.99 -9.59 0.09
N ARG A 194 -17.81 -8.58 -0.76
CA ARG A 194 -16.82 -8.59 -1.84
C ARG A 194 -15.39 -8.54 -1.30
N ALA A 195 -15.14 -7.79 -0.24
CA ALA A 195 -13.86 -7.77 0.47
C ALA A 195 -13.40 -9.18 0.94
N GLY A 196 -14.34 -10.10 1.16
CA GLY A 196 -14.06 -11.50 1.49
C GLY A 196 -13.76 -12.41 0.28
N TYR A 197 -13.87 -11.93 -0.95
CA TYR A 197 -13.71 -12.76 -2.16
C TYR A 197 -12.31 -13.31 -2.36
N TYR A 198 -11.28 -12.72 -1.76
CA TYR A 198 -9.92 -13.27 -1.74
C TYR A 198 -9.89 -14.73 -1.26
N GLN A 199 -10.79 -15.13 -0.35
CA GLN A 199 -10.88 -16.49 0.20
C GLN A 199 -11.19 -17.55 -0.86
N ASN A 200 -11.89 -17.16 -1.94
CA ASN A 200 -12.25 -18.05 -3.03
C ASN A 200 -11.02 -18.52 -3.83
N LEU A 201 -9.92 -17.76 -3.80
CA LEU A 201 -8.67 -18.07 -4.50
C LEU A 201 -7.62 -18.73 -3.62
N PHE A 202 -7.88 -18.93 -2.32
CA PHE A 202 -6.92 -19.60 -1.45
C PHE A 202 -6.97 -21.12 -1.64
N ASP A 203 -5.93 -21.68 -2.25
CA ASP A 203 -5.76 -23.12 -2.41
C ASP A 203 -5.10 -23.72 -1.17
N LYS A 204 -5.90 -24.42 -0.35
CA LYS A 204 -5.44 -25.05 0.91
C LYS A 204 -4.36 -26.11 0.67
N GLN A 205 -4.30 -26.74 -0.50
CA GLN A 205 -3.32 -27.77 -0.81
C GLN A 205 -1.92 -27.18 -1.00
N THR A 206 -1.84 -26.02 -1.67
CA THR A 206 -0.56 -25.35 -1.93
C THR A 206 -0.25 -24.27 -0.89
N GLY A 207 -1.26 -23.78 -0.17
CA GLY A 207 -1.18 -22.63 0.73
C GLY A 207 -0.89 -21.32 -0.02
N MET A 208 -1.41 -21.19 -1.25
CA MET A 208 -1.21 -20.03 -2.14
C MET A 208 -2.53 -19.48 -2.65
N MET A 209 -2.55 -18.20 -3.00
CA MET A 209 -3.58 -17.64 -3.87
C MET A 209 -3.35 -18.15 -5.28
N ARG A 210 -4.34 -18.84 -5.87
CA ARG A 210 -4.24 -19.54 -7.15
C ARG A 210 -5.45 -19.25 -8.03
N GLY A 211 -5.23 -19.15 -9.34
CA GLY A 211 -6.29 -18.86 -10.30
C GLY A 211 -7.30 -20.01 -10.43
N LYS A 212 -8.58 -19.64 -10.62
CA LYS A 212 -9.68 -20.53 -10.97
C LYS A 212 -10.30 -20.13 -12.29
N ASP A 213 -10.83 -21.11 -13.01
CA ASP A 213 -11.67 -20.89 -14.18
C ASP A 213 -13.14 -20.63 -13.80
N SER A 214 -13.99 -20.35 -14.81
CA SER A 214 -15.41 -20.09 -14.63
C SER A 214 -16.23 -21.31 -14.14
N THR A 215 -15.64 -22.51 -14.12
CA THR A 215 -16.24 -23.72 -13.53
C THR A 215 -15.83 -23.91 -12.05
N GLY A 216 -14.91 -23.10 -11.53
CA GLY A 216 -14.35 -23.22 -10.20
C GLY A 216 -13.14 -24.16 -10.11
N SER A 217 -12.65 -24.67 -11.24
CA SER A 217 -11.48 -25.55 -11.30
C SER A 217 -10.19 -24.75 -11.18
N TRP A 218 -9.22 -25.26 -10.42
CA TRP A 218 -7.91 -24.62 -10.28
C TRP A 218 -7.10 -24.65 -11.58
N ARG A 219 -6.34 -23.59 -11.86
CA ARG A 219 -5.40 -23.56 -12.99
C ARG A 219 -4.40 -24.73 -12.93
N VAL A 220 -4.28 -25.46 -14.01
CA VAL A 220 -3.33 -26.56 -14.19
C VAL A 220 -2.65 -26.42 -15.56
N PRO A 221 -1.30 -26.55 -15.63
CA PRO A 221 -0.36 -26.73 -14.54
C PRO A 221 -0.23 -25.47 -13.66
N PHE A 222 0.20 -25.63 -12.41
CA PHE A 222 0.47 -24.54 -11.49
C PHE A 222 1.92 -24.55 -11.04
N ASN A 223 2.64 -23.50 -11.38
CA ASN A 223 4.00 -23.25 -10.90
C ASN A 223 4.02 -21.98 -10.05
N MET A 224 4.16 -22.13 -8.73
CA MET A 224 4.13 -21.02 -7.78
C MET A 224 5.29 -20.02 -7.90
N PHE A 225 6.33 -20.36 -8.67
CA PHE A 225 7.49 -19.52 -8.95
C PHE A 225 7.42 -18.82 -10.32
N SER A 226 6.41 -19.15 -11.13
CA SER A 226 6.28 -18.57 -12.46
C SER A 226 5.95 -17.09 -12.34
N LEU A 227 6.89 -16.25 -12.75
CA LEU A 227 6.69 -14.81 -12.84
C LEU A 227 5.81 -14.48 -14.03
N SER A 228 4.88 -13.57 -13.84
CA SER A 228 4.10 -12.96 -14.91
C SER A 228 4.26 -11.45 -14.90
N HIS A 229 4.16 -10.86 -16.07
CA HIS A 229 4.18 -9.43 -16.32
C HIS A 229 2.92 -9.04 -17.07
N ALA A 230 2.48 -7.79 -16.99
CA ALA A 230 1.27 -7.27 -17.66
C ALA A 230 1.19 -7.58 -19.17
N SER A 231 2.35 -7.74 -19.84
CA SER A 231 2.44 -8.17 -21.24
C SER A 231 2.32 -9.68 -21.46
N SER A 232 2.35 -10.50 -20.39
CA SER A 232 2.33 -11.96 -20.49
C SER A 232 0.91 -12.47 -20.63
N HIS A 233 0.60 -13.14 -21.75
CA HIS A 233 -0.67 -13.86 -21.87
C HIS A 233 -0.74 -15.02 -20.88
N GLY A 234 -1.87 -15.14 -20.17
CA GLY A 234 -2.15 -16.25 -19.28
C GLY A 234 -1.43 -16.19 -17.91
N GLY A 235 -0.82 -15.05 -17.55
CA GLY A 235 -0.30 -14.83 -16.20
C GLY A 235 -1.40 -14.43 -15.22
N ASP A 236 -1.42 -15.07 -14.04
CA ASP A 236 -2.42 -14.79 -13.00
C ASP A 236 -2.04 -13.62 -12.09
N TYR A 237 -0.78 -13.17 -12.12
CA TYR A 237 -0.22 -12.18 -11.21
C TYR A 237 0.32 -10.97 -11.95
N THR A 238 0.21 -9.82 -11.35
CA THR A 238 0.79 -8.57 -11.85
C THR A 238 2.23 -8.47 -11.38
N GLU A 239 3.17 -8.44 -12.32
CA GLU A 239 4.60 -8.23 -12.03
C GLU A 239 5.12 -9.11 -10.88
N GLY A 240 4.70 -10.37 -10.86
CA GLY A 240 5.01 -11.23 -9.72
C GLY A 240 4.60 -12.68 -9.92
N ASN A 241 4.58 -13.39 -8.81
CA ASN A 241 4.19 -14.80 -8.74
C ASN A 241 3.31 -15.09 -7.52
N ALA A 242 2.93 -16.35 -7.32
CA ALA A 242 2.09 -16.76 -6.21
C ALA A 242 2.73 -16.47 -4.83
N TRP A 243 4.05 -16.55 -4.70
CA TRP A 243 4.74 -16.23 -3.46
C TRP A 243 4.60 -14.77 -3.05
N GLN A 244 4.63 -13.85 -4.01
CA GLN A 244 4.53 -12.41 -3.73
C GLN A 244 3.09 -12.00 -3.46
N TYR A 245 2.13 -12.47 -4.29
CA TYR A 245 0.74 -12.05 -4.16
C TYR A 245 -0.08 -12.75 -3.07
N THR A 246 0.35 -13.90 -2.56
CA THR A 246 -0.41 -14.61 -1.50
C THR A 246 -0.62 -13.76 -0.23
N TRP A 247 0.22 -12.77 0.00
CA TRP A 247 0.17 -11.89 1.18
C TRP A 247 -0.68 -10.63 0.96
N HIS A 248 -1.21 -10.41 -0.24
CA HIS A 248 -2.00 -9.23 -0.59
C HIS A 248 -3.42 -9.30 0.00
N VAL A 249 -3.50 -9.38 1.33
CA VAL A 249 -4.71 -9.41 2.15
C VAL A 249 -4.49 -8.53 3.40
N GLN A 250 -3.95 -7.33 3.19
CA GLN A 250 -3.60 -6.39 4.24
C GLN A 250 -4.79 -5.91 5.07
N HIS A 251 -5.99 -6.02 4.54
CA HIS A 251 -7.24 -5.66 5.23
C HIS A 251 -7.77 -6.76 6.17
N ASP A 252 -7.30 -8.00 6.01
CA ASP A 252 -7.77 -9.14 6.82
C ASP A 252 -6.62 -10.14 7.08
N VAL A 253 -5.55 -9.65 7.70
CA VAL A 253 -4.36 -10.47 8.02
C VAL A 253 -4.73 -11.64 8.95
N GLU A 254 -5.63 -11.43 9.90
CA GLU A 254 -6.10 -12.49 10.81
C GLU A 254 -6.91 -13.56 10.06
N GLY A 255 -7.72 -13.16 9.08
CA GLY A 255 -8.40 -14.09 8.18
C GLY A 255 -7.43 -14.93 7.36
N LEU A 256 -6.36 -14.31 6.83
CA LEU A 256 -5.30 -15.02 6.10
C LEU A 256 -4.54 -15.99 7.02
N ILE A 257 -4.21 -15.59 8.25
CA ILE A 257 -3.60 -16.45 9.27
C ILE A 257 -4.49 -17.67 9.53
N SER A 258 -5.80 -17.45 9.65
CA SER A 258 -6.78 -18.53 9.88
C SER A 258 -6.87 -19.48 8.67
N LEU A 259 -6.90 -18.97 7.44
CA LEU A 259 -6.89 -19.77 6.21
C LEU A 259 -5.66 -20.65 6.09
N MET A 260 -4.49 -20.15 6.51
CA MET A 260 -3.22 -20.88 6.51
C MET A 260 -3.09 -21.91 7.63
N GLY A 261 -4.06 -21.98 8.57
CA GLY A 261 -4.05 -22.94 9.68
C GLY A 261 -3.43 -22.41 10.98
N GLY A 262 -3.40 -21.10 11.15
CA GLY A 262 -2.98 -20.41 12.38
C GLY A 262 -1.56 -19.84 12.34
N LYS A 263 -1.21 -19.11 13.40
CA LYS A 263 0.03 -18.31 13.51
C LYS A 263 1.31 -19.07 13.18
N GLN A 264 1.42 -20.35 13.60
CA GLN A 264 2.63 -21.14 13.35
C GLN A 264 2.77 -21.51 11.87
N ALA A 265 1.67 -21.96 11.21
CA ALA A 265 1.69 -22.32 9.80
C ALA A 265 1.96 -21.06 8.93
N PHE A 266 1.30 -19.95 9.24
CA PHE A 266 1.51 -18.65 8.62
C PHE A 266 2.98 -18.22 8.71
N SER A 267 3.56 -18.25 9.93
CA SER A 267 4.95 -17.87 10.15
C SER A 267 5.92 -18.77 9.37
N THR A 268 5.67 -20.10 9.34
CA THR A 268 6.51 -21.04 8.58
C THR A 268 6.44 -20.76 7.08
N LYS A 269 5.26 -20.43 6.56
CA LYS A 269 5.08 -20.05 5.15
C LYS A 269 5.77 -18.71 4.84
N LEU A 270 5.66 -17.76 5.76
CA LEU A 270 6.34 -16.45 5.64
C LEU A 270 7.87 -16.62 5.71
N ASP A 271 8.40 -17.49 6.57
CA ASP A 271 9.82 -17.84 6.59
C ASP A 271 10.25 -18.39 5.21
N SER A 272 9.42 -19.25 4.62
CA SER A 272 9.71 -19.82 3.29
C SER A 272 9.83 -18.74 2.20
N LEU A 273 9.00 -17.70 2.25
CA LEU A 273 9.10 -16.57 1.31
C LEU A 273 10.51 -15.95 1.32
N PHE A 274 11.10 -15.74 2.49
CA PHE A 274 12.40 -15.09 2.62
C PHE A 274 13.62 -16.02 2.42
N TYR A 275 13.42 -17.34 2.42
CA TYR A 275 14.51 -18.32 2.26
C TYR A 275 14.55 -19.02 0.90
N LEU A 276 13.40 -19.21 0.25
CA LEU A 276 13.33 -19.97 -0.98
C LEU A 276 13.96 -19.21 -2.14
N ARG A 277 14.93 -19.83 -2.79
CA ARG A 277 15.52 -19.31 -4.04
C ARG A 277 14.92 -20.06 -5.22
N SER A 278 14.58 -19.34 -6.26
CA SER A 278 14.27 -19.92 -7.56
C SER A 278 15.55 -19.99 -8.39
N GLU A 279 15.88 -21.17 -8.89
CA GLU A 279 17.01 -21.35 -9.82
C GLU A 279 16.72 -20.70 -11.19
N ASN A 280 15.47 -20.45 -11.50
CA ASN A 280 14.98 -19.83 -12.73
C ASN A 280 14.45 -18.41 -12.50
N ALA A 281 15.15 -17.59 -11.72
CA ALA A 281 14.84 -16.16 -11.66
C ALA A 281 15.09 -15.55 -13.05
N VAL A 282 14.09 -15.63 -13.91
CA VAL A 282 14.06 -14.84 -15.15
C VAL A 282 14.08 -13.38 -14.71
N ASN A 283 14.98 -12.60 -15.28
CA ASN A 283 15.05 -11.16 -15.06
C ASN A 283 13.73 -10.53 -15.58
N VAL A 284 12.73 -10.41 -14.71
CA VAL A 284 11.60 -9.54 -14.94
C VAL A 284 11.98 -8.18 -14.39
N LEU A 285 11.87 -7.15 -15.21
CA LEU A 285 12.38 -5.80 -14.96
C LEU A 285 11.95 -5.24 -13.59
N ASP A 286 10.74 -5.56 -13.12
CA ASP A 286 10.15 -4.97 -11.91
C ASP A 286 10.35 -5.84 -10.66
N VAL A 287 10.78 -7.11 -10.79
CA VAL A 287 11.01 -8.03 -9.66
C VAL A 287 12.48 -7.96 -9.22
N THR A 288 12.79 -6.93 -8.46
CA THR A 288 14.15 -6.61 -7.99
C THR A 288 14.22 -6.58 -6.45
N GLY A 289 15.41 -6.39 -5.88
CA GLY A 289 15.57 -6.29 -4.42
C GLY A 289 15.18 -7.58 -3.69
N LEU A 290 15.70 -8.73 -4.16
CA LEU A 290 15.25 -10.04 -3.69
C LEU A 290 15.88 -10.46 -2.36
N ILE A 291 15.00 -10.93 -1.44
CA ILE A 291 15.33 -11.75 -0.27
C ILE A 291 14.47 -13.03 -0.39
N GLY A 292 15.03 -14.11 -0.89
CA GLY A 292 14.23 -15.29 -1.27
C GLY A 292 13.28 -14.97 -2.43
N GLN A 293 11.98 -15.12 -2.20
CA GLN A 293 10.91 -14.73 -3.13
C GLN A 293 10.30 -13.35 -2.81
N TYR A 294 10.67 -12.74 -1.69
CA TYR A 294 10.34 -11.35 -1.38
C TYR A 294 11.05 -10.42 -2.36
N ALA A 295 10.32 -9.51 -2.99
CA ALA A 295 10.84 -8.57 -3.98
C ALA A 295 10.59 -7.14 -3.50
N HIS A 296 11.61 -6.50 -2.88
CA HIS A 296 11.43 -5.16 -2.32
C HIS A 296 11.23 -4.07 -3.39
N GLY A 297 11.79 -4.27 -4.57
CA GLY A 297 11.64 -3.35 -5.69
C GLY A 297 10.28 -3.44 -6.37
N ASN A 298 9.31 -4.18 -5.81
CA ASN A 298 7.93 -4.20 -6.30
C ASN A 298 6.92 -4.11 -5.15
N GLU A 299 5.92 -3.28 -5.27
CA GLU A 299 5.05 -2.75 -4.23
C GLU A 299 4.19 -3.78 -3.50
N PRO A 300 3.69 -4.87 -4.11
CA PRO A 300 2.96 -5.91 -3.39
C PRO A 300 3.72 -6.52 -2.22
N SER A 301 5.05 -6.40 -2.20
CA SER A 301 5.92 -6.90 -1.13
C SER A 301 6.05 -5.95 0.07
N HIS A 302 5.76 -4.66 -0.06
CA HIS A 302 6.16 -3.62 0.88
C HIS A 302 5.64 -3.82 2.33
N HIS A 303 4.43 -4.33 2.51
CA HIS A 303 3.86 -4.60 3.83
C HIS A 303 4.30 -5.95 4.43
N VAL A 304 4.82 -6.86 3.60
CA VAL A 304 4.99 -8.28 3.97
C VAL A 304 6.01 -8.48 5.09
N ALA A 305 7.10 -7.70 5.11
CA ALA A 305 8.10 -7.76 6.18
C ALA A 305 7.51 -7.45 7.58
N TYR A 306 6.40 -6.73 7.65
CA TYR A 306 5.71 -6.36 8.90
C TYR A 306 4.73 -7.42 9.41
N LEU A 307 4.40 -8.43 8.59
CA LEU A 307 3.41 -9.45 8.95
C LEU A 307 3.84 -10.37 10.10
N TYR A 308 5.13 -10.45 10.40
CA TYR A 308 5.60 -11.21 11.57
C TYR A 308 5.10 -10.64 12.91
N THR A 309 4.78 -9.35 12.96
CA THR A 309 4.21 -8.72 14.16
C THR A 309 2.84 -9.31 14.52
N TYR A 310 2.03 -9.72 13.53
CA TYR A 310 0.72 -10.34 13.76
C TYR A 310 0.80 -11.77 14.32
N VAL A 311 1.98 -12.38 14.27
CA VAL A 311 2.22 -13.76 14.74
C VAL A 311 3.23 -13.82 15.88
N ASP A 312 3.31 -12.76 16.68
CA ASP A 312 4.12 -12.63 17.88
C ASP A 312 5.64 -12.85 17.63
N LYS A 313 6.11 -12.46 16.42
CA LYS A 313 7.52 -12.57 15.99
C LYS A 313 8.06 -11.24 15.47
N ALA A 314 7.72 -10.14 16.13
CA ALA A 314 8.13 -8.80 15.74
C ALA A 314 9.65 -8.66 15.54
N TYR A 315 10.47 -9.45 16.26
CA TYR A 315 11.92 -9.44 16.07
C TYR A 315 12.35 -9.80 14.64
N LYS A 316 11.61 -10.66 13.92
CA LYS A 316 11.90 -10.99 12.51
C LYS A 316 11.59 -9.80 11.58
N THR A 317 10.51 -9.08 11.83
CA THR A 317 10.24 -7.79 11.17
C THR A 317 11.45 -6.86 11.35
N GLN A 318 11.97 -6.73 12.56
CA GLN A 318 13.09 -5.83 12.88
C GLN A 318 14.40 -6.24 12.17
N GLU A 319 14.67 -7.54 12.06
CA GLU A 319 15.80 -8.07 11.30
C GLU A 319 15.68 -7.76 9.80
N LEU A 320 14.51 -8.06 9.22
CA LEU A 320 14.26 -7.86 7.79
C LEU A 320 14.30 -6.39 7.39
N ILE A 321 13.70 -5.50 8.19
CA ILE A 321 13.77 -4.06 7.94
C ILE A 321 15.22 -3.60 7.89
N ARG A 322 16.07 -4.04 8.83
CA ARG A 322 17.49 -3.71 8.83
C ARG A 322 18.19 -4.24 7.58
N GLU A 323 17.94 -5.49 7.21
CA GLU A 323 18.50 -6.09 5.98
C GLU A 323 18.07 -5.33 4.73
N ILE A 324 16.79 -4.94 4.63
CA ILE A 324 16.26 -4.17 3.50
C ILE A 324 16.97 -2.82 3.39
N PHE A 325 17.12 -2.10 4.50
CA PHE A 325 17.86 -0.83 4.51
C PHE A 325 19.32 -1.00 4.07
N ASP A 326 20.03 -1.97 4.64
CA ASP A 326 21.45 -2.18 4.36
C ASP A 326 21.71 -2.63 2.91
N ARG A 327 20.74 -3.28 2.26
CA ARG A 327 20.91 -3.85 0.91
C ARG A 327 20.30 -3.01 -0.20
N PHE A 328 19.21 -2.30 0.07
CA PHE A 328 18.35 -1.77 -0.99
C PHE A 328 18.15 -0.25 -0.94
N TYR A 329 18.74 0.42 0.04
CA TYR A 329 18.76 1.88 0.15
C TYR A 329 20.19 2.36 0.39
N LEU A 330 20.94 2.47 -0.70
CA LEU A 330 22.34 2.83 -0.65
C LEU A 330 22.54 4.33 -0.89
N PRO A 331 23.56 4.98 -0.30
CA PRO A 331 23.81 6.41 -0.44
C PRO A 331 24.53 6.75 -1.74
N GLU A 332 23.97 6.34 -2.87
CA GLU A 332 24.49 6.56 -4.21
C GLU A 332 23.34 6.80 -5.20
N PRO A 333 23.58 7.40 -6.39
CA PRO A 333 22.53 7.73 -7.36
C PRO A 333 21.69 6.54 -7.83
N SER A 334 22.27 5.33 -7.86
CA SER A 334 21.58 4.06 -8.19
C SER A 334 21.25 3.24 -6.93
N GLY A 335 21.06 3.89 -5.80
CA GLY A 335 20.95 3.24 -4.49
C GLY A 335 19.62 2.56 -4.18
N LEU A 336 18.58 2.78 -4.99
CA LEU A 336 17.31 2.05 -4.90
C LEU A 336 17.41 0.75 -5.71
N CYS A 337 16.80 -0.31 -5.20
CA CYS A 337 16.78 -1.61 -5.88
C CYS A 337 15.76 -1.73 -7.01
N GLY A 338 14.89 -0.74 -7.18
CA GLY A 338 13.86 -0.63 -8.20
C GLY A 338 13.58 0.82 -8.54
N ASN A 339 12.47 1.08 -9.22
CA ASN A 339 11.97 2.43 -9.43
C ASN A 339 11.46 3.02 -8.09
N ASP A 340 11.44 4.35 -7.99
CA ASP A 340 10.86 5.02 -6.81
C ASP A 340 9.32 4.99 -6.83
N ASP A 341 8.75 4.76 -7.99
CA ASP A 341 7.32 4.66 -8.28
C ASP A 341 6.50 5.79 -7.63
N CYS A 342 6.80 6.99 -8.16
CA CYS A 342 6.13 8.23 -7.75
C CYS A 342 6.24 8.56 -6.24
N GLY A 343 7.32 8.13 -5.60
CA GLY A 343 7.58 8.38 -4.19
C GLY A 343 7.21 7.23 -3.25
N GLN A 344 6.75 6.09 -3.77
CA GLN A 344 6.35 4.96 -2.92
C GLN A 344 7.53 4.31 -2.20
N MET A 345 8.66 4.06 -2.88
CA MET A 345 9.87 3.53 -2.25
C MET A 345 10.44 4.48 -1.20
N SER A 346 10.45 5.78 -1.51
CA SER A 346 10.85 6.84 -0.56
C SER A 346 9.93 6.90 0.66
N ALA A 347 8.62 6.77 0.48
CA ALA A 347 7.66 6.75 1.58
C ALA A 347 7.80 5.52 2.47
N TRP A 348 8.07 4.34 1.87
CA TRP A 348 8.41 3.13 2.62
C TRP A 348 9.64 3.36 3.50
N TYR A 349 10.70 3.95 2.92
CA TYR A 349 11.92 4.30 3.64
C TYR A 349 11.62 5.23 4.83
N ILE A 350 10.87 6.31 4.61
CA ILE A 350 10.59 7.31 5.65
C ILE A 350 9.79 6.67 6.80
N PHE A 351 8.70 5.96 6.52
CA PHE A 351 7.93 5.28 7.54
C PHE A 351 8.77 4.26 8.32
N SER A 352 9.48 3.39 7.59
CA SER A 352 10.30 2.36 8.22
C SER A 352 11.46 2.95 9.01
N ALA A 353 12.06 4.08 8.57
CA ALA A 353 13.08 4.80 9.32
C ALA A 353 12.55 5.43 10.62
N MET A 354 11.26 5.85 10.61
CA MET A 354 10.56 6.29 11.84
C MET A 354 10.26 5.11 12.79
N GLY A 355 10.32 3.87 12.29
CA GLY A 355 10.10 2.66 13.08
C GLY A 355 8.67 2.13 13.06
N PHE A 356 7.84 2.52 12.10
CA PHE A 356 6.48 2.01 11.91
C PHE A 356 6.05 2.08 10.45
N TYR A 357 5.00 1.34 10.07
CA TYR A 357 4.52 1.26 8.68
C TYR A 357 3.01 0.99 8.62
N PRO A 358 2.27 1.59 7.67
CA PRO A 358 0.85 1.33 7.46
C PRO A 358 0.65 0.02 6.67
N VAL A 359 0.57 -1.13 7.35
CA VAL A 359 0.29 -2.43 6.71
C VAL A 359 -1.06 -2.40 6.00
N ASN A 360 -2.09 -1.92 6.68
CA ASN A 360 -3.33 -1.50 6.06
C ASN A 360 -3.33 0.02 5.97
N PRO A 361 -3.17 0.61 4.78
CA PRO A 361 -3.08 2.06 4.60
C PRO A 361 -4.30 2.82 5.11
N VAL A 362 -5.49 2.22 5.03
CA VAL A 362 -6.76 2.85 5.43
C VAL A 362 -7.07 2.55 6.89
N GLY A 363 -7.52 3.58 7.61
CA GLY A 363 -7.92 3.46 9.01
C GLY A 363 -6.91 4.00 10.01
N GLY A 364 -5.72 4.40 9.55
CA GLY A 364 -4.75 5.12 10.36
C GLY A 364 -4.03 4.29 11.43
N GLU A 365 -3.95 2.97 11.28
CA GLU A 365 -3.12 2.11 12.11
C GLU A 365 -1.73 1.96 11.50
N TYR A 366 -0.70 2.03 12.34
CA TYR A 366 0.68 1.77 11.96
C TYR A 366 1.26 0.64 12.81
N ILE A 367 1.90 -0.32 12.14
CA ILE A 367 2.58 -1.46 12.78
C ILE A 367 4.01 -1.08 13.08
N ILE A 368 4.45 -1.30 14.32
CA ILE A 368 5.80 -1.00 14.77
C ILE A 368 6.80 -2.00 14.19
N GLY A 369 7.87 -1.47 13.60
CA GLY A 369 9.05 -2.18 13.12
C GLY A 369 10.28 -1.87 13.96
N ALA A 370 11.34 -1.32 13.33
CA ALA A 370 12.56 -0.89 14.00
C ALA A 370 13.08 0.42 13.41
N PRO A 371 13.28 1.48 14.23
CA PRO A 371 13.76 2.76 13.76
C PRO A 371 15.20 2.65 13.23
N GLN A 372 15.54 3.49 12.24
CA GLN A 372 16.87 3.57 11.65
C GLN A 372 17.67 4.80 12.11
N LEU A 373 16.99 5.79 12.67
CA LEU A 373 17.57 7.04 13.10
C LEU A 373 17.39 7.22 14.61
N LYS A 374 18.38 7.84 15.26
CA LYS A 374 18.35 8.07 16.71
C LYS A 374 17.23 9.01 17.13
N ARG A 375 16.89 9.98 16.27
CA ARG A 375 15.86 10.96 16.56
C ARG A 375 15.28 11.51 15.27
N ILE A 376 13.95 11.56 15.22
CA ILE A 376 13.15 12.19 14.15
C ILE A 376 12.15 13.12 14.81
N VAL A 377 11.90 14.28 14.21
CA VAL A 377 10.87 15.20 14.66
C VAL A 377 9.94 15.52 13.50
N LEU A 378 8.68 15.20 13.65
CA LEU A 378 7.62 15.64 12.75
C LEU A 378 7.08 16.98 13.26
N HIS A 379 7.08 17.97 12.40
CA HIS A 379 6.40 19.24 12.64
C HIS A 379 4.97 19.12 12.13
N LEU A 380 4.01 19.19 13.04
CA LEU A 380 2.60 18.98 12.78
C LEU A 380 1.86 20.33 12.73
N PRO A 381 0.64 20.36 12.19
CA PRO A 381 -0.24 21.54 12.31
C PRO A 381 -0.37 22.05 13.76
N GLU A 382 -0.80 23.31 13.92
CA GLU A 382 -0.98 23.97 15.23
C GLU A 382 0.31 24.04 16.08
N ASN A 383 1.50 24.09 15.44
CA ASN A 383 2.81 24.11 16.11
C ASN A 383 3.07 22.91 17.04
N LYS A 384 2.38 21.80 16.84
CA LYS A 384 2.66 20.54 17.53
C LYS A 384 3.89 19.85 16.96
N THR A 385 4.51 19.00 17.74
CA THR A 385 5.61 18.13 17.31
C THR A 385 5.36 16.71 17.77
N PHE A 386 5.73 15.75 16.92
CA PHE A 386 5.81 14.36 17.31
C PHE A 386 7.26 13.90 17.15
N THR A 387 7.88 13.49 18.24
CA THR A 387 9.29 13.08 18.28
C THR A 387 9.38 11.57 18.39
N VAL A 388 10.10 10.95 17.47
CA VAL A 388 10.51 9.54 17.58
C VAL A 388 11.95 9.53 18.07
N GLU A 389 12.24 8.76 19.11
CA GLU A 389 13.57 8.62 19.69
C GLU A 389 13.94 7.14 19.85
N ALA A 390 15.15 6.76 19.41
CA ALA A 390 15.68 5.41 19.53
C ALA A 390 16.89 5.38 20.46
N VAL A 391 16.63 5.09 21.74
CA VAL A 391 17.64 5.00 22.79
C VAL A 391 18.48 3.74 22.58
N ASN A 392 19.79 3.87 22.67
CA ASN A 392 20.79 2.80 22.45
C ASN A 392 20.84 2.26 21.02
N LEU A 393 20.29 2.95 20.03
CA LEU A 393 20.35 2.51 18.63
C LEU A 393 21.81 2.41 18.16
N SER A 394 22.18 1.26 17.61
CA SER A 394 23.47 1.00 16.97
C SER A 394 23.34 -0.12 15.94
N LYS A 395 24.43 -0.45 15.22
CA LYS A 395 24.44 -1.61 14.31
C LYS A 395 24.18 -2.93 15.02
N GLN A 396 24.62 -3.08 16.29
CA GLN A 396 24.40 -4.26 17.11
C GLN A 396 23.01 -4.26 17.74
N ASN A 397 22.59 -3.12 18.27
CA ASN A 397 21.29 -2.93 18.93
C ASN A 397 20.20 -2.65 17.88
N LYS A 398 19.81 -3.68 17.16
CA LYS A 398 18.82 -3.61 16.08
C LYS A 398 17.40 -4.04 16.50
N TYR A 399 17.25 -4.65 17.68
CA TYR A 399 15.96 -5.12 18.18
C TYR A 399 15.31 -4.10 19.10
N VAL A 400 14.00 -4.05 19.07
CA VAL A 400 13.19 -3.24 19.98
C VAL A 400 12.94 -4.05 21.24
N LYS A 401 13.51 -3.60 22.36
CA LYS A 401 13.30 -4.19 23.70
C LYS A 401 11.99 -3.71 24.31
N ALA A 402 11.68 -2.43 24.13
CA ALA A 402 10.46 -1.78 24.62
C ALA A 402 10.14 -0.58 23.73
N VAL A 403 8.87 -0.26 23.63
CA VAL A 403 8.41 0.96 22.98
C VAL A 403 7.36 1.63 23.87
N ALA A 404 7.44 2.95 23.99
CA ALA A 404 6.51 3.73 24.79
C ALA A 404 6.04 4.98 24.02
N LEU A 405 4.75 5.27 24.06
CA LEU A 405 4.14 6.48 23.54
C LEU A 405 3.72 7.37 24.73
N ASN A 406 4.27 8.58 24.80
CA ASN A 406 3.98 9.54 25.88
C ASN A 406 4.13 8.94 27.30
N GLY A 407 5.13 8.07 27.48
CA GLY A 407 5.42 7.38 28.74
C GLY A 407 4.57 6.15 29.03
N GLN A 408 3.63 5.78 28.16
CA GLN A 408 2.85 4.54 28.26
C GLN A 408 3.48 3.46 27.36
N GLU A 409 3.75 2.28 27.91
CA GLU A 409 4.30 1.17 27.16
C GLU A 409 3.28 0.62 26.14
N ILE A 410 3.76 0.35 24.92
CA ILE A 410 3.00 -0.28 23.84
C ILE A 410 3.43 -1.74 23.77
N THR A 411 2.50 -2.65 24.01
CA THR A 411 2.76 -4.10 24.04
C THR A 411 2.26 -4.83 22.80
N ASP A 412 1.31 -4.25 22.06
CA ASP A 412 0.72 -4.80 20.84
C ASP A 412 1.43 -4.37 19.55
N PHE A 413 2.49 -3.59 19.67
CA PHE A 413 3.29 -3.06 18.54
C PHE A 413 2.47 -2.27 17.52
N ARG A 414 1.50 -1.46 17.99
CA ARG A 414 0.62 -0.65 17.16
C ARG A 414 0.52 0.78 17.66
N ILE A 415 0.45 1.75 16.75
CA ILE A 415 0.12 3.16 17.04
C ILE A 415 -0.93 3.65 16.06
N GLN A 416 -1.66 4.70 16.44
CA GLN A 416 -2.71 5.26 15.61
C GLN A 416 -2.31 6.63 15.04
N HIS A 417 -2.81 6.95 13.87
CA HIS A 417 -2.60 8.25 13.22
C HIS A 417 -2.97 9.42 14.14
N LYS A 418 -4.09 9.32 14.84
CA LYS A 418 -4.54 10.33 15.82
C LYS A 418 -3.53 10.56 16.94
N ASP A 419 -2.80 9.50 17.34
CA ASP A 419 -1.81 9.61 18.42
C ASP A 419 -0.57 10.42 17.95
N ILE A 420 -0.20 10.25 16.67
CA ILE A 420 0.85 11.06 16.03
C ILE A 420 0.40 12.53 15.96
N LEU A 421 -0.81 12.78 15.45
CA LEU A 421 -1.35 14.14 15.31
C LEU A 421 -1.60 14.85 16.64
N ALA A 422 -1.79 14.10 17.73
CA ALA A 422 -1.85 14.68 19.07
C ALA A 422 -0.53 15.31 19.50
N GLY A 423 0.57 14.93 18.86
CA GLY A 423 1.93 15.29 19.25
C GLY A 423 2.47 14.42 20.39
N GLY A 424 3.74 14.62 20.75
CA GLY A 424 4.35 13.91 21.86
C GLY A 424 5.59 13.11 21.48
N HIS A 425 5.86 12.04 22.22
CA HIS A 425 7.09 11.26 22.13
C HIS A 425 6.81 9.77 21.96
N LEU A 426 7.36 9.17 20.91
CA LEU A 426 7.48 7.73 20.73
C LEU A 426 8.93 7.32 21.00
N ILE A 427 9.16 6.56 22.06
CA ILE A 427 10.50 6.18 22.50
C ILE A 427 10.70 4.69 22.33
N PHE A 428 11.71 4.32 21.53
CA PHE A 428 12.19 2.96 21.37
C PHE A 428 13.39 2.73 22.27
N THR A 429 13.40 1.67 23.05
CA THR A 429 14.60 1.16 23.74
C THR A 429 15.15 0.01 22.94
N MET A 430 16.35 0.20 22.37
CA MET A 430 16.98 -0.79 21.48
C MET A 430 17.90 -1.75 22.25
N SER A 431 18.06 -2.97 21.71
CA SER A 431 18.83 -4.08 22.27
C SER A 431 19.56 -4.86 21.18
N ASP A 432 20.63 -5.54 21.59
CA ASP A 432 21.37 -6.53 20.77
C ASP A 432 20.71 -7.92 20.72
N LYS A 433 19.66 -8.13 21.52
CA LYS A 433 18.92 -9.39 21.61
C LYS A 433 17.46 -9.18 21.26
N PRO A 434 16.84 -10.16 20.57
CA PRO A 434 15.40 -10.15 20.36
C PRO A 434 14.64 -9.94 21.68
N GLY A 435 13.61 -9.11 21.66
CA GLY A 435 12.63 -9.07 22.73
C GLY A 435 11.79 -10.35 22.75
N ASN A 436 11.19 -10.64 23.89
CA ASN A 436 10.26 -11.77 24.05
C ASN A 436 8.96 -11.48 23.28
#